data_a57d15b110ac87f02870429eb1025dec
#
_entry.id   a57d15b110ac87f02870429eb1025dec
#
_cell.length_a   1.000
_cell.length_b   1.000
_cell.length_c   1.000
_cell.angle_alpha   90.00
_cell.angle_beta   90.00
_cell.angle_gamma   90.00
#
_symmetry.space_group_name_H-M   'P 1'
#
loop_
_entity.id
_entity.type
_entity.pdbx_description
1 polymer ?
#
loop_
_entity_poly.entity_id
_entity_poly.type
_entity_poly.pdbx_seq_one_letter_code
_entity_poly.pdbx_strand_id
1 'polypeptide(L)'
;MARTIRLSHRRFERLVAKALSGLPEEFRSRLENIAALIEDEPPKDMPDTLGLYEGVPLTERSLDGIILPDRITLFKRPIERACRTEEEIEAEVRLTILHEVGHFFGLDESQME
;
A
#
# COMPACT_ATOMS: atom_id res chain seq x y z
N MET A 1 -0.37 24.97 15.62
CA MET A 1 -1.08 24.03 14.75
C MET A 1 -0.13 23.19 13.95
N ALA A 2 -0.30 21.90 14.00
CA ALA A 2 0.51 21.01 13.22
C ALA A 2 0.06 21.06 11.75
N ARG A 3 1.01 21.27 10.86
CA ARG A 3 0.74 21.20 9.43
C ARG A 3 0.98 19.79 8.95
N THR A 4 0.01 19.25 8.22
CA THR A 4 0.20 17.99 7.53
C THR A 4 1.06 18.25 6.30
N ILE A 5 1.83 17.25 5.89
CA ILE A 5 2.66 17.34 4.70
C ILE A 5 1.80 17.12 3.45
N ARG A 6 2.13 17.80 2.37
CA ARG A 6 1.52 17.57 1.06
C ARG A 6 2.62 17.43 0.04
N LEU A 7 2.54 16.36 -0.74
CA LEU A 7 3.55 16.06 -1.73
C LEU A 7 2.93 15.98 -3.11
N SER A 8 3.74 16.20 -4.13
CA SER A 8 3.32 15.89 -5.49
C SER A 8 3.13 14.38 -5.62
N HIS A 9 2.34 13.98 -6.61
CA HIS A 9 2.13 12.55 -6.88
C HIS A 9 3.47 11.84 -7.15
N ARG A 10 4.34 12.47 -7.93
CA ARG A 10 5.65 11.90 -8.23
C ARG A 10 6.51 11.71 -7.00
N ARG A 11 6.50 12.69 -6.10
CA ARG A 11 7.29 12.56 -4.87
C ARG A 11 6.74 11.44 -3.98
N PHE A 12 5.42 11.35 -3.89
CA PHE A 12 4.78 10.28 -3.14
C PHE A 12 5.11 8.91 -3.73
N GLU A 13 5.08 8.78 -5.06
CA GLU A 13 5.48 7.54 -5.73
C GLU A 13 6.89 7.11 -5.36
N ARG A 14 7.82 8.06 -5.28
CA ARG A 14 9.20 7.76 -4.90
C ARG A 14 9.30 7.23 -3.47
N LEU A 15 8.53 7.80 -2.57
CA LEU A 15 8.50 7.34 -1.18
C LEU A 15 7.88 5.95 -1.08
N VAL A 16 6.87 5.67 -1.87
CA VAL A 16 6.27 4.32 -1.95
C VAL A 16 7.30 3.32 -2.46
N ALA A 17 8.01 3.65 -3.52
CA ALA A 17 9.05 2.76 -4.06
C ALA A 17 10.14 2.49 -3.03
N LYS A 18 10.54 3.52 -2.30
CA LYS A 18 11.55 3.40 -1.24
C LYS A 18 11.05 2.52 -0.09
N ALA A 19 9.79 2.71 0.30
CA ALA A 19 9.18 1.87 1.34
C ALA A 19 9.14 0.40 0.92
N LEU A 20 8.75 0.14 -0.33
CA LEU A 20 8.71 -1.23 -0.85
C LEU A 20 10.09 -1.88 -0.84
N SER A 21 11.12 -1.13 -1.26
CA SER A 21 12.48 -1.68 -1.30
C SER A 21 13.05 -1.93 0.10
N GLY A 22 12.50 -1.28 1.11
CA GLY A 22 12.93 -1.47 2.50
C GLY A 22 12.21 -2.58 3.24
N LEU A 23 11.26 -3.28 2.61
CA LEU A 23 10.56 -4.38 3.24
C LEU A 23 11.44 -5.63 3.34
N PRO A 24 11.20 -6.50 4.34
CA PRO A 24 11.91 -7.77 4.43
C PRO A 24 11.75 -8.56 3.12
N GLU A 25 12.79 -9.29 2.75
CA GLU A 25 12.83 -10.01 1.47
C GLU A 25 11.67 -10.98 1.31
N GLU A 26 11.26 -11.66 2.37
CA GLU A 26 10.13 -12.58 2.32
C GLU A 26 8.82 -11.90 1.92
N PHE A 27 8.66 -10.63 2.30
CA PHE A 27 7.51 -9.83 1.86
C PHE A 27 7.68 -9.35 0.43
N ARG A 28 8.89 -8.91 0.08
CA ARG A 28 9.15 -8.44 -1.28
C ARG A 28 8.90 -9.52 -2.32
N SER A 29 9.27 -10.76 -2.03
CA SER A 29 9.04 -11.86 -2.95
C SER A 29 7.55 -12.12 -3.18
N ARG A 30 6.73 -11.93 -2.13
CA ARG A 30 5.28 -12.08 -2.25
C ARG A 30 4.64 -10.93 -3.02
N LEU A 31 5.29 -9.76 -3.03
CA LEU A 31 4.78 -8.57 -3.71
C LEU A 31 5.11 -8.52 -5.19
N GLU A 32 5.95 -9.41 -5.70
CA GLU A 32 6.36 -9.44 -7.10
C GLU A 32 5.16 -9.52 -8.05
N ASN A 33 4.08 -10.20 -7.65
CA ASN A 33 2.90 -10.38 -8.46
C ASN A 33 1.72 -9.53 -7.99
N ILE A 34 2.01 -8.47 -7.24
CA ILE A 34 0.99 -7.55 -6.72
C ILE A 34 1.23 -6.17 -7.31
N ALA A 35 0.20 -5.60 -7.91
CA ALA A 35 0.28 -4.24 -8.43
C ALA A 35 0.08 -3.25 -7.29
N ALA A 36 1.00 -2.28 -7.17
CA ALA A 36 0.88 -1.19 -6.19
C ALA A 36 0.34 0.04 -6.90
N LEU A 37 -0.79 0.55 -6.43
CA LEU A 37 -1.47 1.69 -7.02
C LEU A 37 -1.54 2.82 -6.00
N ILE A 38 -1.63 4.04 -6.49
CA ILE A 38 -1.77 5.23 -5.64
C ILE A 38 -3.00 5.98 -6.09
N GLU A 39 -3.92 6.22 -5.14
CA GLU A 39 -5.09 7.05 -5.35
C GLU A 39 -5.05 8.21 -4.37
N ASP A 40 -5.67 9.32 -4.71
CA ASP A 40 -5.67 10.48 -3.81
C ASP A 40 -6.51 10.22 -2.57
N GLU A 41 -7.74 9.77 -2.75
CA GLU A 41 -8.67 9.52 -1.63
C GLU A 41 -9.28 8.14 -1.73
N PRO A 42 -9.62 7.53 -0.58
CA PRO A 42 -10.30 6.25 -0.58
C PRO A 42 -11.78 6.40 -0.96
N PRO A 43 -12.48 5.27 -1.16
CA PRO A 43 -13.93 5.31 -1.36
C PRO A 43 -14.63 6.04 -0.21
N LYS A 44 -15.77 6.66 -0.51
CA LYS A 44 -16.51 7.47 0.48
C LYS A 44 -16.95 6.68 1.70
N ASP A 45 -17.21 5.38 1.54
CA ASP A 45 -17.60 4.51 2.63
C ASP A 45 -16.41 4.07 3.50
N MET A 46 -15.18 4.45 3.12
CA MET A 46 -13.96 4.08 3.83
C MET A 46 -13.02 5.30 3.98
N PRO A 47 -13.51 6.40 4.56
CA PRO A 47 -12.82 7.71 4.46
C PRO A 47 -11.46 7.80 5.14
N ASP A 48 -11.19 6.97 6.14
CA ASP A 48 -9.93 7.02 6.88
C ASP A 48 -8.98 5.89 6.54
N THR A 49 -9.28 5.14 5.49
CA THR A 49 -8.46 4.01 5.08
C THR A 49 -7.16 4.51 4.45
N LEU A 50 -6.03 3.97 4.89
CA LEU A 50 -4.71 4.34 4.35
C LEU A 50 -4.32 3.48 3.15
N GLY A 51 -4.82 2.25 3.08
CA GLY A 51 -4.56 1.36 1.99
C GLY A 51 -5.61 0.25 1.91
N LEU A 52 -5.65 -0.43 0.78
CA LEU A 52 -6.62 -1.49 0.57
C LEU A 52 -6.01 -2.56 -0.32
N TYR A 53 -6.00 -3.80 0.16
CA TYR A 53 -5.59 -4.95 -0.63
C TYR A 53 -6.82 -5.58 -1.28
N GLU A 54 -6.72 -5.79 -2.58
CA GLU A 54 -7.79 -6.43 -3.34
C GLU A 54 -7.23 -7.61 -4.11
N GLY A 55 -7.67 -8.82 -3.74
CA GLY A 55 -7.34 -10.03 -4.48
C GLY A 55 -8.23 -10.16 -5.70
N VAL A 56 -7.65 -10.59 -6.80
CA VAL A 56 -8.42 -10.87 -8.02
C VAL A 56 -8.91 -12.32 -7.95
N PRO A 57 -10.22 -12.57 -8.05
CA PRO A 57 -10.74 -13.94 -8.02
C PRO A 57 -10.10 -14.82 -9.11
N LEU A 58 -9.88 -16.10 -8.82
CA LEU A 58 -9.26 -17.03 -9.77
C LEU A 58 -10.01 -17.05 -11.10
N THR A 59 -11.34 -16.92 -11.06
CA THR A 59 -12.18 -16.90 -12.25
C THR A 59 -11.94 -15.68 -13.14
N GLU A 60 -11.34 -14.62 -12.58
CA GLU A 60 -11.06 -13.37 -13.30
C GLU A 60 -9.58 -13.14 -13.56
N ARG A 61 -8.70 -14.02 -13.05
CA ARG A 61 -7.26 -13.83 -13.17
C ARG A 61 -6.72 -14.08 -14.56
N SER A 62 -7.46 -14.83 -15.38
CA SER A 62 -6.98 -15.19 -16.70
C SER A 62 -8.04 -14.87 -17.73
N LEU A 63 -7.82 -13.79 -18.49
CA LEU A 63 -8.65 -13.42 -19.63
C LEU A 63 -7.74 -13.48 -20.85
N ASP A 64 -8.07 -14.36 -21.79
CA ASP A 64 -7.31 -14.50 -23.04
C ASP A 64 -5.80 -14.71 -22.83
N GLY A 65 -5.44 -15.46 -21.79
CA GLY A 65 -4.04 -15.75 -21.49
C GLY A 65 -3.33 -14.68 -20.65
N ILE A 66 -4.03 -13.62 -20.27
CA ILE A 66 -3.47 -12.58 -19.41
C ILE A 66 -3.82 -12.89 -17.95
N ILE A 67 -2.80 -12.94 -17.10
CA ILE A 67 -2.99 -13.15 -15.66
C ILE A 67 -3.03 -11.79 -14.98
N LEU A 68 -4.16 -11.48 -14.33
CA LEU A 68 -4.32 -10.22 -13.61
C LEU A 68 -3.73 -10.37 -12.20
N PRO A 69 -2.87 -9.44 -11.77
CA PRO A 69 -2.30 -9.50 -10.42
C PRO A 69 -3.30 -9.00 -9.38
N ASP A 70 -3.11 -9.45 -8.14
CA ASP A 70 -3.75 -8.77 -7.01
C ASP A 70 -3.22 -7.35 -6.97
N ARG A 71 -3.90 -6.49 -6.22
CA ARG A 71 -3.47 -5.10 -6.13
C ARG A 71 -3.59 -4.58 -4.72
N ILE A 72 -2.68 -3.68 -4.37
CA ILE A 72 -2.76 -2.90 -3.14
C ILE A 72 -2.81 -1.44 -3.55
N THR A 73 -3.80 -0.71 -3.04
CA THR A 73 -3.94 0.70 -3.31
C THR A 73 -3.58 1.48 -2.06
N LEU A 74 -2.74 2.49 -2.22
CA LEU A 74 -2.34 3.39 -1.14
C LEU A 74 -3.05 4.72 -1.36
N PHE A 75 -3.66 5.26 -0.29
CA PHE A 75 -4.42 6.49 -0.39
C PHE A 75 -3.57 7.65 0.11
N LYS A 76 -3.12 8.45 -0.84
CA LYS A 76 -2.12 9.50 -0.62
C LYS A 76 -2.55 10.51 0.43
N ARG A 77 -3.76 11.04 0.34
CA ARG A 77 -4.21 12.10 1.24
C ARG A 77 -4.40 11.65 2.68
N PRO A 78 -5.04 10.51 2.94
CA PRO A 78 -5.10 10.01 4.32
C PRO A 78 -3.72 9.75 4.92
N ILE A 79 -2.78 9.22 4.14
CA ILE A 79 -1.42 8.99 4.62
C ILE A 79 -0.74 10.33 4.94
N GLU A 80 -0.88 11.32 4.05
CA GLU A 80 -0.32 12.64 4.30
C GLU A 80 -0.92 13.29 5.54
N ARG A 81 -2.23 13.13 5.75
CA ARG A 81 -2.88 13.69 6.93
C ARG A 81 -2.39 13.07 8.24
N ALA A 82 -1.88 11.85 8.17
CA ALA A 82 -1.36 11.14 9.35
C ALA A 82 0.11 11.46 9.63
N CYS A 83 0.78 12.21 8.74
CA CYS A 83 2.23 12.41 8.79
C CYS A 83 2.60 13.89 8.73
N ARG A 84 3.83 14.19 9.15
CA ARG A 84 4.39 15.55 9.10
C ARG A 84 5.67 15.62 8.30
N THR A 85 6.34 14.50 8.10
CA THR A 85 7.61 14.45 7.38
C THR A 85 7.59 13.37 6.34
N GLU A 86 8.51 13.43 5.37
CA GLU A 86 8.64 12.40 4.36
C GLU A 86 9.05 11.06 4.97
N GLU A 87 9.88 11.09 6.01
CA GLU A 87 10.29 9.89 6.73
C GLU A 87 9.08 9.20 7.37
N GLU A 88 8.17 9.99 7.94
CA GLU A 88 6.94 9.44 8.50
C GLU A 88 6.05 8.85 7.43
N ILE A 89 5.98 9.48 6.25
CA ILE A 89 5.21 8.95 5.13
C ILE A 89 5.78 7.60 4.68
N GLU A 90 7.09 7.52 4.53
CA GLU A 90 7.75 6.27 4.14
C GLU A 90 7.44 5.16 5.14
N ALA A 91 7.56 5.47 6.43
CA ALA A 91 7.27 4.50 7.49
C ALA A 91 5.79 4.08 7.49
N GLU A 92 4.88 5.05 7.30
CA GLU A 92 3.45 4.77 7.27
C GLU A 92 3.06 3.91 6.07
N VAL A 93 3.64 4.20 4.91
CA VAL A 93 3.42 3.38 3.72
C VAL A 93 3.88 1.95 3.97
N ARG A 94 5.06 1.78 4.56
CA ARG A 94 5.60 0.46 4.86
C ARG A 94 4.69 -0.31 5.81
N LEU A 95 4.23 0.34 6.88
CA LEU A 95 3.32 -0.29 7.84
C LEU A 95 1.99 -0.66 7.21
N THR A 96 1.46 0.22 6.36
CA THR A 96 0.19 -0.03 5.67
C THR A 96 0.30 -1.25 4.77
N ILE A 97 1.38 -1.33 4.00
CA ILE A 97 1.61 -2.49 3.13
C ILE A 97 1.74 -3.77 3.94
N LEU A 98 2.53 -3.74 5.02
CA LEU A 98 2.70 -4.91 5.88
C LEU A 98 1.37 -5.37 6.47
N HIS A 99 0.53 -4.44 6.93
CA HIS A 99 -0.76 -4.77 7.51
C HIS A 99 -1.69 -5.40 6.47
N GLU A 100 -1.85 -4.76 5.32
CA GLU A 100 -2.78 -5.24 4.30
C GLU A 100 -2.36 -6.58 3.72
N VAL A 101 -1.09 -6.70 3.35
CA VAL A 101 -0.56 -7.95 2.79
C VAL A 101 -0.51 -9.05 3.86
N GLY A 102 -0.12 -8.69 5.07
CA GLY A 102 -0.08 -9.64 6.17
C GLY A 102 -1.44 -10.26 6.48
N HIS A 103 -2.48 -9.44 6.54
CA HIS A 103 -3.84 -9.93 6.76
C HIS A 103 -4.29 -10.86 5.63
N PHE A 104 -3.99 -10.48 4.39
CA PHE A 104 -4.36 -11.30 3.25
C PHE A 104 -3.71 -12.68 3.32
N PHE A 105 -2.46 -12.76 3.76
CA PHE A 105 -1.74 -14.03 3.88
C PHE A 105 -1.95 -14.73 5.22
N GLY A 106 -2.85 -14.21 6.06
CA GLY A 106 -3.19 -14.83 7.33
C GLY A 106 -2.13 -14.68 8.42
N LEU A 107 -1.24 -13.68 8.30
CA LEU A 107 -0.23 -13.42 9.31
C LEU A 107 -0.83 -12.61 10.45
N ASP A 108 -0.41 -12.90 11.69
CA ASP A 108 -0.81 -12.08 12.81
C ASP A 108 0.19 -10.92 13.00
N GLU A 109 -0.13 -10.00 13.91
CA GLU A 109 0.69 -8.81 14.11
C GLU A 109 2.12 -9.12 14.54
N SER A 110 2.31 -10.20 15.31
CA SER A 110 3.65 -10.56 15.74
C SER A 110 4.52 -11.05 14.58
N GLN A 111 3.90 -11.60 13.55
CA GLN A 111 4.60 -12.06 12.36
C GLN A 111 4.91 -10.92 11.39
N MET A 112 4.24 -9.80 11.54
CA MET A 112 4.41 -8.64 10.65
C MET A 112 5.47 -7.64 11.14
N GLU A 113 5.94 -7.79 12.34
CA GLU A 113 6.97 -6.91 12.90
C GLU A 113 8.37 -7.18 12.35
#